data_fd13382e91667fe5c0edabb50ed16f1b
#
_entry.id   fd13382e91667fe5c0edabb50ed16f1b
#
_cell.length_a   1.000
_cell.length_b   1.000
_cell.length_c   1.000
_cell.angle_alpha   90.00
_cell.angle_beta   90.00
_cell.angle_gamma   90.00
#
_symmetry.space_group_name_H-M   'P 1'
#
loop_
_entity.id
_entity.type
_entity.pdbx_description
1 polymer ?
#
loop_
_entity_poly.entity_id
_entity_poly.type
_entity_poly.pdbx_seq_one_letter_code
_entity_poly.pdbx_strand_id
1 'polypeptide(L)'
;MKKRYSLMSSRPTLRQVFHRIHLVITFITLSVVGLFLSLLSLLAMQDYAKNNLKLIATTIAHTAQAAVVFQDKTAAIEILEMIAVHNDFTKAEIFDAKQQVLASWQSNQEARLGNFKKLVERWLFPEPFTLPIYYHHQKVGSVWLIGNSDHIIQFIYQALLLLFACLLFSAVISLYLSLRMHDGIVRALQNITVVAHDVRQRCAFSRRVPSAYIAELHELSQVFNHLLEELEEWQHHLQTEKAVLTWQAQHDSLTGLPNRATFERVLSTVMNDKFMRESAAILFIDSNRLKYVNDIYGHAAGDHVLVTIAATLKRRVRKTDTVARLGGDEFAILLPSANLEDAECVAKNIIHAMDAPIPLPNGQHLRITLSIGIALSNRELTAEQLLSEADAAMYHIKQRGGGWHVRKSTVW
;
A
#
# COMPACT_ATOMS: atom_id res chain seq x y z
N MET A 1 8.92 9.48 17.74
CA MET A 1 8.10 8.64 16.84
C MET A 1 8.88 7.66 15.93
N LYS A 2 10.21 7.53 16.06
CA LYS A 2 11.08 6.64 15.23
C LYS A 2 11.20 5.19 15.71
N LYS A 3 10.65 4.79 16.87
CA LYS A 3 10.86 3.45 17.48
C LYS A 3 9.83 2.37 17.13
N ARG A 4 8.72 2.69 16.44
CA ARG A 4 7.69 1.69 16.08
C ARG A 4 7.89 0.98 14.74
N TYR A 5 8.80 1.44 13.88
CA TYR A 5 9.10 0.82 12.58
C TYR A 5 10.12 -0.32 12.65
N SER A 6 10.83 -0.50 13.79
CA SER A 6 11.86 -1.55 13.94
C SER A 6 11.29 -2.94 14.23
N LEU A 7 10.03 -3.08 14.63
CA LEU A 7 9.40 -4.38 14.92
C LEU A 7 8.78 -5.06 13.68
N MET A 8 8.73 -4.38 12.52
CA MET A 8 8.28 -4.98 11.26
C MET A 8 9.38 -5.75 10.51
N SER A 9 10.65 -5.66 10.96
CA SER A 9 11.80 -6.28 10.28
C SER A 9 11.95 -7.78 10.53
N SER A 10 11.16 -8.41 11.40
CA SER A 10 11.24 -9.85 11.68
C SER A 10 10.28 -10.71 10.82
N ARG A 11 9.32 -10.10 10.13
CA ARG A 11 8.40 -10.85 9.26
C ARG A 11 8.94 -10.89 7.83
N PRO A 12 9.04 -12.08 7.23
CA PRO A 12 9.51 -12.19 5.86
C PRO A 12 8.56 -11.43 4.92
N THR A 13 9.12 -10.73 3.97
CA THR A 13 8.31 -10.07 2.92
C THR A 13 7.64 -11.12 2.04
N LEU A 14 6.50 -10.79 1.44
CA LEU A 14 5.78 -11.66 0.51
C LEU A 14 6.72 -12.19 -0.59
N ARG A 15 7.62 -11.34 -1.10
CA ARG A 15 8.68 -11.70 -2.05
C ARG A 15 9.58 -12.81 -1.51
N GLN A 16 10.06 -12.71 -0.27
CA GLN A 16 10.94 -13.72 0.32
C GLN A 16 10.23 -15.04 0.53
N VAL A 17 8.94 -15.00 0.90
CA VAL A 17 8.12 -16.21 1.08
C VAL A 17 7.91 -16.91 -0.26
N PHE A 18 7.46 -16.22 -1.30
CA PHE A 18 7.26 -16.80 -2.63
C PHE A 18 8.56 -17.36 -3.22
N HIS A 19 9.64 -16.61 -3.10
CA HIS A 19 10.95 -17.07 -3.58
C HIS A 19 11.40 -18.34 -2.88
N ARG A 20 11.27 -18.42 -1.55
CA ARG A 20 11.59 -19.64 -0.80
C ARG A 20 10.73 -20.83 -1.19
N ILE A 21 9.42 -20.66 -1.27
CA ILE A 21 8.48 -21.73 -1.63
C ILE A 21 8.80 -22.25 -3.04
N HIS A 22 8.99 -21.34 -3.99
CA HIS A 22 9.29 -21.73 -5.37
C HIS A 22 10.61 -22.46 -5.50
N LEU A 23 11.69 -21.96 -4.86
CA LEU A 23 12.99 -22.64 -4.82
C LEU A 23 12.89 -24.03 -4.17
N VAL A 24 12.19 -24.17 -3.04
CA VAL A 24 12.04 -25.45 -2.35
C VAL A 24 11.28 -26.46 -3.21
N ILE A 25 10.15 -26.07 -3.80
CA ILE A 25 9.36 -26.95 -4.67
C ILE A 25 10.19 -27.37 -5.88
N THR A 26 10.84 -26.42 -6.55
CA THR A 26 11.67 -26.72 -7.71
C THR A 26 12.84 -27.63 -7.36
N PHE A 27 13.52 -27.40 -6.24
CA PHE A 27 14.61 -28.25 -5.78
C PHE A 27 14.13 -29.66 -5.46
N ILE A 28 13.02 -29.81 -4.74
CA ILE A 28 12.45 -31.13 -4.40
C ILE A 28 12.05 -31.88 -5.66
N THR A 29 11.26 -31.27 -6.56
CA THR A 29 10.80 -31.94 -7.78
C THR A 29 11.96 -32.37 -8.66
N LEU A 30 12.94 -31.51 -8.87
CA LEU A 30 14.10 -31.84 -9.69
C LEU A 30 15.00 -32.90 -9.06
N SER A 31 15.16 -32.85 -7.72
CA SER A 31 15.90 -33.89 -6.99
C SER A 31 15.22 -35.26 -7.08
N VAL A 32 13.89 -35.31 -6.93
CA VAL A 32 13.14 -36.58 -7.04
C VAL A 32 13.21 -37.13 -8.46
N VAL A 33 12.94 -36.30 -9.47
CA VAL A 33 13.00 -36.73 -10.87
C VAL A 33 14.44 -37.13 -11.26
N GLY A 34 15.43 -36.35 -10.85
CA GLY A 34 16.86 -36.67 -11.11
C GLY A 34 17.27 -37.97 -10.46
N LEU A 35 16.89 -38.20 -9.20
CA LEU A 35 17.16 -39.45 -8.50
C LEU A 35 16.52 -40.67 -9.20
N PHE A 36 15.22 -40.52 -9.58
CA PHE A 36 14.49 -41.58 -10.25
C PHE A 36 15.11 -41.94 -11.62
N LEU A 37 15.42 -40.91 -12.44
CA LEU A 37 16.07 -41.11 -13.74
C LEU A 37 17.47 -41.71 -13.59
N SER A 38 18.27 -41.28 -12.58
CA SER A 38 19.56 -41.84 -12.31
C SER A 38 19.49 -43.32 -11.92
N LEU A 39 18.52 -43.69 -11.07
CA LEU A 39 18.30 -45.07 -10.68
C LEU A 39 17.88 -45.94 -11.87
N LEU A 40 16.93 -45.47 -12.67
CA LEU A 40 16.49 -46.19 -13.87
C LEU A 40 17.64 -46.38 -14.88
N SER A 41 18.43 -45.35 -15.06
CA SER A 41 19.60 -45.38 -15.95
C SER A 41 20.68 -46.34 -15.45
N LEU A 42 20.93 -46.42 -14.14
CA LEU A 42 21.87 -47.38 -13.55
C LEU A 42 21.38 -48.82 -13.76
N LEU A 43 20.09 -49.13 -13.58
CA LEU A 43 19.51 -50.43 -13.84
C LEU A 43 19.63 -50.83 -15.32
N ALA A 44 19.27 -49.93 -16.24
CA ALA A 44 19.41 -50.17 -17.66
C ALA A 44 20.86 -50.42 -18.08
N MET A 45 21.81 -49.68 -17.47
CA MET A 45 23.24 -49.85 -17.76
C MET A 45 23.80 -51.16 -17.21
N GLN A 46 23.30 -51.62 -16.07
CA GLN A 46 23.64 -52.93 -15.52
C GLN A 46 23.24 -54.06 -16.46
N ASP A 47 22.02 -54.03 -16.97
CA ASP A 47 21.51 -55.02 -17.93
C ASP A 47 22.26 -54.97 -19.26
N TYR A 48 22.56 -53.75 -19.76
CA TYR A 48 23.40 -53.57 -20.94
C TYR A 48 24.80 -54.18 -20.78
N ALA A 49 25.46 -53.88 -19.65
CA ALA A 49 26.81 -54.40 -19.37
C ALA A 49 26.84 -55.94 -19.31
N LYS A 50 25.85 -56.56 -18.63
CA LYS A 50 25.72 -58.04 -18.57
C LYS A 50 25.51 -58.66 -19.94
N ASN A 51 24.62 -58.08 -20.74
CA ASN A 51 24.33 -58.56 -22.09
C ASN A 51 25.53 -58.42 -23.04
N ASN A 52 26.26 -57.31 -22.93
CA ASN A 52 27.49 -57.07 -23.68
C ASN A 52 28.59 -58.09 -23.33
N LEU A 53 28.81 -58.33 -22.05
CA LEU A 53 29.77 -59.38 -21.61
C LEU A 53 29.37 -60.75 -22.06
N LYS A 54 28.08 -61.10 -22.09
CA LYS A 54 27.59 -62.36 -22.61
C LYS A 54 27.86 -62.51 -24.09
N LEU A 55 27.67 -61.46 -24.89
CA LEU A 55 28.00 -61.45 -26.31
C LEU A 55 29.47 -61.66 -26.57
N ILE A 56 30.35 -60.94 -25.84
CA ILE A 56 31.80 -61.05 -25.90
C ILE A 56 32.24 -62.47 -25.51
N ALA A 57 31.75 -62.99 -24.39
CA ALA A 57 32.06 -64.35 -23.94
C ALA A 57 31.64 -65.41 -24.98
N THR A 58 30.44 -65.23 -25.63
CA THR A 58 29.97 -66.12 -26.66
C THR A 58 30.87 -66.08 -27.90
N THR A 59 31.31 -64.89 -28.30
CA THR A 59 32.26 -64.71 -29.41
C THR A 59 33.62 -65.40 -29.15
N ILE A 60 34.17 -65.13 -27.93
CA ILE A 60 35.43 -65.76 -27.51
C ILE A 60 35.27 -67.30 -27.48
N ALA A 61 34.18 -67.77 -26.83
CA ALA A 61 33.94 -69.21 -26.72
C ALA A 61 33.85 -69.92 -28.09
N HIS A 62 33.21 -69.26 -29.07
CA HIS A 62 33.06 -69.82 -30.42
C HIS A 62 34.39 -69.79 -31.21
N THR A 63 35.12 -68.65 -31.15
CA THR A 63 36.33 -68.46 -31.91
C THR A 63 37.48 -69.31 -31.32
N ALA A 64 37.50 -69.47 -29.99
CA ALA A 64 38.57 -70.22 -29.32
C ALA A 64 38.34 -71.74 -29.31
N GLN A 65 37.26 -72.29 -29.87
CA GLN A 65 36.95 -73.70 -29.85
C GLN A 65 38.15 -74.55 -30.37
N ALA A 66 38.69 -74.21 -31.51
CA ALA A 66 39.81 -74.93 -32.10
C ALA A 66 41.09 -74.85 -31.23
N ALA A 67 41.41 -73.62 -30.77
CA ALA A 67 42.60 -73.42 -29.94
C ALA A 67 42.55 -74.20 -28.61
N VAL A 68 41.36 -74.35 -27.98
CA VAL A 68 41.17 -75.11 -26.76
C VAL A 68 41.22 -76.61 -27.02
N VAL A 69 40.66 -77.16 -28.12
CA VAL A 69 40.71 -78.55 -28.48
C VAL A 69 42.15 -79.02 -28.79
N PHE A 70 42.92 -78.20 -29.55
CA PHE A 70 44.30 -78.50 -29.90
C PHE A 70 45.31 -78.02 -28.85
N GLN A 71 44.87 -77.46 -27.74
CA GLN A 71 45.73 -76.88 -26.66
C GLN A 71 46.77 -75.87 -27.18
N ASP A 72 46.45 -75.13 -28.26
CA ASP A 72 47.30 -74.10 -28.84
C ASP A 72 47.17 -72.78 -28.04
N LYS A 73 48.23 -72.59 -27.17
CA LYS A 73 48.28 -71.38 -26.30
C LYS A 73 48.44 -70.10 -27.12
N THR A 74 49.24 -70.18 -28.22
CA THR A 74 49.56 -69.01 -29.04
C THR A 74 48.28 -68.49 -29.75
N ALA A 75 47.51 -69.36 -30.39
CA ALA A 75 46.26 -69.04 -31.03
C ALA A 75 45.25 -68.57 -30.03
N ALA A 76 45.17 -69.12 -28.81
CA ALA A 76 44.23 -68.66 -27.77
C ALA A 76 44.58 -67.24 -27.24
N ILE A 77 45.88 -66.89 -27.14
CA ILE A 77 46.27 -65.50 -26.74
C ILE A 77 45.96 -64.51 -27.87
N GLU A 78 46.26 -64.81 -29.13
CA GLU A 78 45.93 -63.95 -30.29
C GLU A 78 44.43 -63.66 -30.40
N ILE A 79 43.59 -64.64 -30.14
CA ILE A 79 42.12 -64.45 -30.11
C ILE A 79 41.74 -63.50 -29.00
N LEU A 80 42.28 -63.62 -27.77
CA LEU A 80 41.96 -62.71 -26.71
C LEU A 80 42.46 -61.30 -27.00
N GLU A 81 43.66 -61.14 -27.57
CA GLU A 81 44.22 -59.85 -27.97
C GLU A 81 43.37 -59.16 -29.06
N MET A 82 43.00 -59.92 -30.08
CA MET A 82 42.13 -59.39 -31.18
C MET A 82 40.81 -58.85 -30.65
N ILE A 83 40.12 -59.55 -29.76
CA ILE A 83 38.87 -59.18 -29.20
C ILE A 83 39.03 -58.05 -28.16
N ALA A 84 40.12 -58.00 -27.46
CA ALA A 84 40.49 -57.00 -26.44
C ALA A 84 40.74 -55.62 -27.05
N VAL A 85 40.88 -55.44 -28.34
CA VAL A 85 41.08 -54.11 -29.00
C VAL A 85 40.00 -53.13 -28.66
N HIS A 86 38.77 -53.56 -28.39
CA HIS A 86 37.66 -52.71 -28.04
C HIS A 86 37.54 -52.40 -26.52
N ASN A 87 38.45 -52.95 -25.66
CA ASN A 87 38.59 -52.73 -24.23
C ASN A 87 37.27 -52.87 -23.38
N ASP A 88 36.36 -53.77 -23.83
CA ASP A 88 35.08 -53.97 -23.12
C ASP A 88 35.20 -54.86 -21.88
N PHE A 89 36.37 -55.43 -21.65
CA PHE A 89 36.69 -56.24 -20.48
C PHE A 89 38.12 -55.91 -19.94
N THR A 90 38.32 -56.12 -18.63
CA THR A 90 39.55 -55.83 -17.96
C THR A 90 40.44 -57.08 -17.83
N LYS A 91 39.89 -58.30 -17.76
CA LYS A 91 40.55 -59.54 -17.68
C LYS A 91 39.78 -60.65 -18.39
N ALA A 92 40.48 -61.46 -19.15
CA ALA A 92 39.89 -62.63 -19.81
C ALA A 92 40.82 -63.82 -19.59
N GLU A 93 40.25 -64.98 -19.26
CA GLU A 93 40.98 -66.23 -19.14
C GLU A 93 40.27 -67.37 -19.84
N ILE A 94 40.98 -68.19 -20.55
CA ILE A 94 40.44 -69.40 -21.20
C ILE A 94 41.03 -70.60 -20.45
N PHE A 95 40.09 -71.44 -19.97
CA PHE A 95 40.44 -72.68 -19.25
C PHE A 95 40.18 -73.88 -20.15
N ASP A 96 41.05 -74.91 -20.01
CA ASP A 96 40.88 -76.22 -20.67
C ASP A 96 39.86 -77.11 -19.91
N ALA A 97 39.61 -78.35 -20.40
CA ALA A 97 38.74 -79.33 -19.77
C ALA A 97 39.20 -79.73 -18.34
N LYS A 98 40.44 -79.52 -17.99
CA LYS A 98 41.04 -79.80 -16.66
C LYS A 98 41.08 -78.59 -15.75
N GLN A 99 40.45 -77.50 -16.17
CA GLN A 99 40.45 -76.22 -15.47
C GLN A 99 41.84 -75.59 -15.31
N GLN A 100 42.76 -75.88 -16.21
CA GLN A 100 44.02 -75.18 -16.28
C GLN A 100 43.91 -73.98 -17.21
N VAL A 101 44.59 -72.86 -16.84
CA VAL A 101 44.63 -71.66 -17.66
C VAL A 101 45.43 -71.97 -18.95
N LEU A 102 44.72 -71.91 -20.09
CA LEU A 102 45.31 -72.08 -21.40
C LEU A 102 45.89 -70.75 -21.92
N ALA A 103 45.08 -69.66 -21.79
CA ALA A 103 45.48 -68.30 -22.17
C ALA A 103 44.91 -67.29 -21.16
N SER A 104 45.63 -66.21 -20.94
CA SER A 104 45.23 -65.14 -20.06
C SER A 104 45.59 -63.80 -20.69
N TRP A 105 44.68 -62.88 -20.67
CA TRP A 105 44.92 -61.52 -21.09
C TRP A 105 44.41 -60.55 -19.99
N GLN A 106 45.13 -59.45 -19.74
CA GLN A 106 44.79 -58.44 -18.76
C GLN A 106 45.16 -57.09 -19.33
N SER A 107 44.22 -56.11 -19.16
CA SER A 107 44.41 -54.70 -19.55
C SER A 107 45.45 -54.03 -18.67
N ASN A 108 46.44 -53.36 -19.28
CA ASN A 108 47.51 -52.60 -18.59
C ASN A 108 47.08 -51.15 -18.23
N GLN A 109 45.82 -50.81 -18.36
CA GLN A 109 45.39 -49.47 -18.06
C GLN A 109 45.37 -49.22 -16.54
N GLU A 110 46.27 -48.35 -16.08
CA GLU A 110 46.30 -47.87 -14.71
C GLU A 110 45.01 -47.01 -14.43
N ALA A 111 44.31 -47.38 -13.39
CA ALA A 111 43.04 -46.74 -13.02
C ALA A 111 43.29 -45.32 -12.48
N ARG A 112 42.95 -44.30 -13.24
CA ARG A 112 42.94 -42.87 -12.80
C ARG A 112 42.01 -42.58 -11.61
N LEU A 113 41.09 -43.49 -11.22
CA LEU A 113 40.05 -43.31 -10.17
C LEU A 113 40.01 -44.51 -9.21
N GLY A 114 41.16 -44.85 -8.61
CA GLY A 114 41.47 -46.12 -7.90
C GLY A 114 40.36 -46.67 -6.98
N ASN A 115 39.84 -45.90 -6.03
CA ASN A 115 38.86 -46.41 -5.03
C ASN A 115 37.42 -46.41 -5.54
N PHE A 116 37.01 -45.42 -6.32
CA PHE A 116 35.65 -45.32 -6.87
C PHE A 116 35.45 -46.39 -7.96
N LYS A 117 36.41 -46.59 -8.83
CA LYS A 117 36.38 -47.64 -9.87
C LYS A 117 36.21 -49.03 -9.23
N LYS A 118 36.94 -49.35 -8.18
CA LYS A 118 36.80 -50.63 -7.46
C LYS A 118 35.45 -50.82 -6.82
N LEU A 119 34.81 -49.73 -6.31
CA LEU A 119 33.48 -49.81 -5.75
C LEU A 119 32.40 -50.08 -6.82
N VAL A 120 32.49 -49.40 -7.97
CA VAL A 120 31.60 -49.59 -9.11
C VAL A 120 31.76 -50.97 -9.71
N GLU A 121 32.99 -51.45 -9.88
CA GLU A 121 33.29 -52.80 -10.38
C GLU A 121 32.70 -53.88 -9.47
N ARG A 122 32.91 -53.78 -8.14
CA ARG A 122 32.34 -54.73 -7.17
C ARG A 122 30.81 -54.75 -7.17
N TRP A 123 30.19 -53.57 -7.40
CA TRP A 123 28.73 -53.48 -7.43
C TRP A 123 28.15 -53.99 -8.75
N LEU A 124 28.82 -53.73 -9.88
CA LEU A 124 28.33 -54.08 -11.20
C LEU A 124 28.59 -55.52 -11.60
N PHE A 125 29.79 -55.98 -11.26
CA PHE A 125 30.30 -57.31 -11.57
C PHE A 125 30.72 -58.03 -10.28
N PRO A 126 29.76 -58.42 -9.42
CA PRO A 126 30.07 -59.08 -8.15
C PRO A 126 30.78 -60.45 -8.37
N GLU A 127 30.46 -61.10 -9.49
CA GLU A 127 31.07 -62.37 -9.91
C GLU A 127 31.54 -62.28 -11.34
N PRO A 128 32.68 -62.90 -11.66
CA PRO A 128 33.17 -62.98 -13.05
C PRO A 128 32.20 -63.77 -13.88
N PHE A 129 32.01 -63.31 -15.13
CA PHE A 129 31.14 -64.00 -16.07
C PHE A 129 31.83 -65.22 -16.63
N THR A 130 31.23 -66.41 -16.44
CA THR A 130 31.81 -67.67 -16.92
C THR A 130 30.91 -68.33 -17.96
N LEU A 131 31.46 -68.69 -19.14
CA LEU A 131 30.74 -69.35 -20.18
C LEU A 131 31.46 -70.64 -20.58
N PRO A 132 30.78 -71.81 -20.64
CA PRO A 132 31.40 -73.04 -21.09
C PRO A 132 31.64 -73.05 -22.61
N ILE A 133 32.79 -73.63 -23.04
CA ILE A 133 33.12 -73.85 -24.45
C ILE A 133 32.75 -75.30 -24.82
N TYR A 134 31.93 -75.45 -25.86
CA TYR A 134 31.51 -76.76 -26.34
C TYR A 134 32.09 -77.04 -27.69
N TYR A 135 32.50 -78.30 -27.90
CA TYR A 135 32.95 -78.87 -29.21
C TYR A 135 32.23 -80.21 -29.41
N HIS A 136 31.47 -80.36 -30.49
CA HIS A 136 30.61 -81.55 -30.73
C HIS A 136 29.81 -82.00 -29.51
N HIS A 137 29.11 -81.03 -28.83
CA HIS A 137 28.30 -81.24 -27.64
C HIS A 137 29.04 -81.66 -26.36
N GLN A 138 30.37 -81.73 -26.41
CA GLN A 138 31.19 -81.97 -25.19
C GLN A 138 31.79 -80.65 -24.68
N LYS A 139 31.79 -80.46 -23.37
CA LYS A 139 32.43 -79.31 -22.73
C LYS A 139 33.97 -79.51 -22.79
N VAL A 140 34.67 -78.70 -23.59
CA VAL A 140 36.08 -78.71 -23.77
C VAL A 140 36.88 -77.69 -23.00
N GLY A 141 36.20 -76.70 -22.42
CA GLY A 141 36.75 -75.60 -21.66
C GLY A 141 35.77 -74.61 -21.14
N SER A 142 36.25 -73.48 -20.66
CA SER A 142 35.41 -72.35 -20.25
C SER A 142 36.16 -71.03 -20.44
N VAL A 143 35.37 -69.97 -20.72
CA VAL A 143 35.87 -68.61 -20.79
C VAL A 143 35.44 -67.91 -19.49
N TRP A 144 36.35 -67.16 -18.91
CA TRP A 144 36.13 -66.33 -17.72
C TRP A 144 36.49 -64.90 -18.05
N LEU A 145 35.55 -63.95 -17.75
CA LEU A 145 35.66 -62.56 -18.13
C LEU A 145 35.32 -61.64 -16.95
N ILE A 146 36.06 -60.56 -16.79
CA ILE A 146 35.75 -59.41 -15.92
C ILE A 146 35.50 -58.21 -16.81
N GLY A 147 34.30 -57.59 -16.70
CA GLY A 147 33.91 -56.41 -17.46
C GLY A 147 34.73 -55.17 -17.12
N ASN A 148 34.82 -54.26 -18.08
CA ASN A 148 35.41 -52.94 -17.88
C ASN A 148 34.32 -51.95 -17.41
N SER A 149 34.60 -51.24 -16.30
CA SER A 149 33.71 -50.24 -15.75
C SER A 149 33.93 -48.82 -16.32
N ASP A 150 34.94 -48.60 -17.16
CA ASP A 150 35.35 -47.27 -17.60
C ASP A 150 34.21 -46.53 -18.37
N HIS A 151 33.56 -47.23 -19.31
CA HIS A 151 32.42 -46.66 -20.02
C HIS A 151 31.25 -46.31 -19.11
N ILE A 152 31.02 -47.10 -18.07
CA ILE A 152 29.95 -46.90 -17.11
C ILE A 152 30.25 -45.69 -16.20
N ILE A 153 31.50 -45.58 -15.77
CA ILE A 153 31.98 -44.44 -14.98
C ILE A 153 31.87 -43.14 -15.78
N GLN A 154 32.25 -43.16 -17.06
CA GLN A 154 32.12 -42.02 -17.96
C GLN A 154 30.65 -41.64 -18.14
N PHE A 155 29.76 -42.60 -18.31
CA PHE A 155 28.33 -42.39 -18.39
C PHE A 155 27.78 -41.76 -17.11
N ILE A 156 28.15 -42.28 -15.91
CA ILE A 156 27.72 -41.70 -14.62
C ILE A 156 28.20 -40.27 -14.51
N TYR A 157 29.46 -39.98 -14.94
CA TYR A 157 30.00 -38.61 -14.88
C TYR A 157 29.21 -37.65 -15.81
N GLN A 158 28.89 -38.09 -17.04
CA GLN A 158 28.10 -37.32 -17.97
C GLN A 158 26.65 -37.08 -17.44
N ALA A 159 26.03 -38.12 -16.85
CA ALA A 159 24.72 -38.02 -16.25
C ALA A 159 24.68 -37.03 -15.06
N LEU A 160 25.70 -37.07 -14.20
CA LEU A 160 25.84 -36.10 -13.07
C LEU A 160 26.07 -34.68 -13.57
N LEU A 161 26.86 -34.49 -14.61
CA LEU A 161 27.11 -33.20 -15.22
C LEU A 161 25.81 -32.62 -15.83
N LEU A 162 25.05 -33.45 -16.54
CA LEU A 162 23.78 -33.07 -17.10
C LEU A 162 22.77 -32.73 -16.00
N LEU A 163 22.71 -33.55 -14.95
CA LEU A 163 21.86 -33.25 -13.78
C LEU A 163 22.19 -31.89 -13.15
N PHE A 164 23.50 -31.64 -12.98
CA PHE A 164 23.96 -30.35 -12.44
C PHE A 164 23.59 -29.18 -13.36
N ALA A 165 23.73 -29.32 -14.67
CA ALA A 165 23.35 -28.32 -15.65
C ALA A 165 21.81 -28.05 -15.61
N CYS A 166 21.00 -29.09 -15.48
CA CYS A 166 19.54 -28.97 -15.34
C CYS A 166 19.14 -28.27 -14.04
N LEU A 167 19.83 -28.54 -12.92
CA LEU A 167 19.64 -27.87 -11.64
C LEU A 167 19.94 -26.38 -11.76
N LEU A 168 21.04 -26.02 -12.37
CA LEU A 168 21.46 -24.64 -12.56
C LEU A 168 20.50 -23.88 -13.48
N PHE A 169 20.08 -24.47 -14.59
CA PHE A 169 19.09 -23.91 -15.51
C PHE A 169 17.75 -23.67 -14.82
N SER A 170 17.28 -24.65 -14.05
CA SER A 170 16.05 -24.51 -13.26
C SER A 170 16.14 -23.42 -12.21
N ALA A 171 17.28 -23.26 -11.54
CA ALA A 171 17.49 -22.17 -10.59
C ALA A 171 17.42 -20.79 -11.26
N VAL A 172 18.00 -20.66 -12.47
CA VAL A 172 17.93 -19.41 -13.26
C VAL A 172 16.50 -19.08 -13.66
N ILE A 173 15.72 -20.05 -14.15
CA ILE A 173 14.31 -19.88 -14.52
C ILE A 173 13.50 -19.49 -13.28
N SER A 174 13.72 -20.17 -12.16
CA SER A 174 13.04 -19.88 -10.89
C SER A 174 13.30 -18.43 -10.43
N LEU A 175 14.54 -17.97 -10.54
CA LEU A 175 14.91 -16.59 -10.21
C LEU A 175 14.22 -15.59 -11.15
N TYR A 176 14.21 -15.84 -12.44
CA TYR A 176 13.54 -15.01 -13.44
C TYR A 176 12.04 -14.90 -13.19
N LEU A 177 11.33 -16.01 -12.97
CA LEU A 177 9.90 -16.03 -12.64
C LEU A 177 9.61 -15.30 -11.34
N SER A 178 10.45 -15.49 -10.31
CA SER A 178 10.31 -14.79 -9.03
C SER A 178 10.42 -13.27 -9.18
N LEU A 179 11.35 -12.78 -10.00
CA LEU A 179 11.50 -11.35 -10.29
C LEU A 179 10.28 -10.79 -11.04
N ARG A 180 9.77 -11.53 -12.01
CA ARG A 180 8.60 -11.12 -12.81
C ARG A 180 7.30 -11.10 -11.99
N MET A 181 7.09 -12.08 -11.13
CA MET A 181 5.94 -12.10 -10.21
C MET A 181 5.95 -10.94 -9.21
N HIS A 182 7.15 -10.46 -8.83
CA HIS A 182 7.28 -9.29 -7.96
C HIS A 182 6.63 -8.04 -8.57
N ASP A 183 6.83 -7.78 -9.86
CA ASP A 183 6.29 -6.60 -10.52
C ASP A 183 4.75 -6.66 -10.67
N GLY A 184 4.18 -7.85 -10.83
CA GLY A 184 2.73 -8.00 -10.97
C GLY A 184 1.96 -7.92 -9.65
N ILE A 185 2.40 -8.62 -8.61
CA ILE A 185 1.64 -8.80 -7.36
C ILE A 185 2.11 -7.85 -6.26
N VAL A 186 3.40 -7.85 -5.99
CA VAL A 186 3.94 -7.12 -4.81
C VAL A 186 3.83 -5.62 -5.00
N ARG A 187 4.10 -5.12 -6.22
CA ARG A 187 4.00 -3.70 -6.53
C ARG A 187 2.56 -3.21 -6.46
N ALA A 188 1.58 -3.99 -6.94
CA ALA A 188 0.17 -3.64 -6.84
C ALA A 188 -0.31 -3.53 -5.38
N LEU A 189 0.04 -4.51 -4.54
CA LEU A 189 -0.28 -4.47 -3.10
C LEU A 189 0.43 -3.32 -2.37
N GLN A 190 1.67 -3.03 -2.73
CA GLN A 190 2.39 -1.88 -2.16
C GLN A 190 1.72 -0.55 -2.52
N ASN A 191 1.24 -0.38 -3.75
CA ASN A 191 0.51 0.81 -4.17
C ASN A 191 -0.74 1.04 -3.31
N ILE A 192 -1.54 0.00 -3.07
CA ILE A 192 -2.71 0.08 -2.19
C ILE A 192 -2.28 0.50 -0.77
N THR A 193 -1.22 -0.13 -0.24
CA THR A 193 -0.71 0.17 1.11
C THR A 193 -0.22 1.61 1.23
N VAL A 194 0.48 2.13 0.21
CA VAL A 194 0.98 3.52 0.19
C VAL A 194 -0.19 4.50 0.17
N VAL A 195 -1.20 4.27 -0.71
CA VAL A 195 -2.38 5.14 -0.78
C VAL A 195 -3.16 5.09 0.54
N ALA A 196 -3.37 3.91 1.12
CA ALA A 196 -4.03 3.76 2.42
C ALA A 196 -3.28 4.49 3.56
N HIS A 197 -1.94 4.48 3.52
CA HIS A 197 -1.11 5.19 4.48
C HIS A 197 -1.22 6.71 4.34
N ASP A 198 -1.20 7.23 3.11
CA ASP A 198 -1.36 8.65 2.82
C ASP A 198 -2.77 9.15 3.22
N VAL A 199 -3.81 8.38 2.93
CA VAL A 199 -5.17 8.66 3.36
C VAL A 199 -5.25 8.77 4.89
N ARG A 200 -4.68 7.79 5.59
CA ARG A 200 -4.68 7.77 7.07
C ARG A 200 -3.91 8.94 7.70
N GLN A 201 -2.78 9.34 7.12
CA GLN A 201 -1.92 10.37 7.71
C GLN A 201 -2.30 11.79 7.29
N ARG A 202 -2.76 11.97 6.05
CA ARG A 202 -2.94 13.29 5.44
C ARG A 202 -4.37 13.56 5.03
N CYS A 203 -5.29 12.61 5.24
CA CYS A 203 -6.67 12.69 4.72
C CYS A 203 -6.70 12.97 3.21
N ALA A 204 -5.74 12.44 2.47
CA ALA A 204 -5.58 12.67 1.03
C ALA A 204 -6.50 11.73 0.25
N PHE A 205 -7.83 11.93 0.33
CA PHE A 205 -8.82 11.07 -0.34
C PHE A 205 -8.83 11.21 -1.86
N SER A 206 -8.23 12.27 -2.41
CA SER A 206 -8.13 12.48 -3.87
C SER A 206 -7.09 11.58 -4.56
N ARG A 207 -6.23 10.90 -3.80
CA ARG A 207 -5.31 9.91 -4.38
C ARG A 207 -6.06 8.66 -4.82
N ARG A 208 -5.59 8.06 -5.93
CA ARG A 208 -6.16 6.81 -6.47
C ARG A 208 -5.07 5.76 -6.59
N VAL A 209 -5.45 4.51 -6.37
CA VAL A 209 -4.61 3.34 -6.62
C VAL A 209 -4.56 3.10 -8.13
N PRO A 210 -3.36 2.95 -8.73
CA PRO A 210 -3.26 2.64 -10.15
C PRO A 210 -3.81 1.25 -10.45
N SER A 211 -4.27 1.05 -11.70
CA SER A 211 -4.77 -0.24 -12.17
C SER A 211 -3.68 -1.32 -12.11
N ALA A 212 -4.05 -2.53 -11.71
CA ALA A 212 -3.17 -3.69 -11.68
C ALA A 212 -3.35 -4.55 -12.94
N TYR A 213 -2.30 -5.31 -13.31
CA TYR A 213 -2.33 -6.22 -14.46
C TYR A 213 -3.16 -7.49 -14.18
N ILE A 214 -3.20 -7.92 -12.91
CA ILE A 214 -3.93 -9.12 -12.46
C ILE A 214 -5.37 -8.73 -12.16
N ALA A 215 -6.34 -9.49 -12.66
CA ALA A 215 -7.76 -9.16 -12.61
C ALA A 215 -8.28 -8.93 -11.18
N GLU A 216 -7.94 -9.81 -10.25
CA GLU A 216 -8.37 -9.72 -8.85
C GLU A 216 -7.78 -8.50 -8.13
N LEU A 217 -6.54 -8.13 -8.48
CA LEU A 217 -5.89 -6.94 -7.94
C LEU A 217 -6.40 -5.66 -8.60
N HIS A 218 -6.82 -5.74 -9.85
CA HIS A 218 -7.50 -4.65 -10.55
C HIS A 218 -8.86 -4.37 -9.91
N GLU A 219 -9.68 -5.41 -9.70
CA GLU A 219 -10.96 -5.31 -9.02
C GLU A 219 -10.81 -4.72 -7.61
N LEU A 220 -9.82 -5.22 -6.83
CA LEU A 220 -9.50 -4.65 -5.52
C LEU A 220 -9.13 -3.17 -5.60
N SER A 221 -8.36 -2.77 -6.61
CA SER A 221 -8.00 -1.37 -6.83
C SER A 221 -9.21 -0.51 -7.17
N GLN A 222 -10.16 -1.03 -7.97
CA GLN A 222 -11.39 -0.34 -8.31
C GLN A 222 -12.31 -0.15 -7.09
N VAL A 223 -12.55 -1.22 -6.33
CA VAL A 223 -13.36 -1.17 -5.10
C VAL A 223 -12.75 -0.19 -4.09
N PHE A 224 -11.43 -0.22 -3.95
CA PHE A 224 -10.72 0.70 -3.05
C PHE A 224 -10.83 2.16 -3.52
N ASN A 225 -10.72 2.42 -4.82
CA ASN A 225 -10.89 3.75 -5.39
C ASN A 225 -12.31 4.29 -5.24
N HIS A 226 -13.32 3.42 -5.39
CA HIS A 226 -14.73 3.80 -5.17
C HIS A 226 -14.98 4.18 -3.70
N LEU A 227 -14.43 3.41 -2.77
CA LEU A 227 -14.50 3.73 -1.34
C LEU A 227 -13.80 5.07 -1.02
N LEU A 228 -12.69 5.39 -1.69
CA LEU A 228 -12.03 6.69 -1.52
C LEU A 228 -12.89 7.83 -2.07
N GLU A 229 -13.61 7.62 -3.16
CA GLU A 229 -14.55 8.59 -3.74
C GLU A 229 -15.71 8.90 -2.80
N GLU A 230 -16.33 7.87 -2.24
CA GLU A 230 -17.39 8.04 -1.22
C GLU A 230 -16.89 8.80 0.02
N LEU A 231 -15.67 8.49 0.48
CA LEU A 231 -15.05 9.20 1.61
C LEU A 231 -14.74 10.67 1.30
N GLU A 232 -14.31 10.98 0.08
CA GLU A 232 -14.05 12.34 -0.39
C GLU A 232 -15.36 13.17 -0.43
N GLU A 233 -16.44 12.60 -0.97
CA GLU A 233 -17.77 13.21 -0.99
C GLU A 233 -18.29 13.43 0.43
N TRP A 234 -18.15 12.46 1.30
CA TRP A 234 -18.56 12.54 2.70
C TRP A 234 -17.82 13.66 3.45
N GLN A 235 -16.52 13.76 3.25
CA GLN A 235 -15.70 14.83 3.84
C GLN A 235 -16.17 16.20 3.35
N HIS A 236 -16.42 16.34 2.05
CA HIS A 236 -16.90 17.60 1.47
C HIS A 236 -18.29 17.99 2.05
N HIS A 237 -19.18 17.01 2.17
CA HIS A 237 -20.51 17.23 2.77
C HIS A 237 -20.40 17.71 4.22
N LEU A 238 -19.58 17.02 5.04
CA LEU A 238 -19.35 17.42 6.43
C LEU A 238 -18.71 18.82 6.56
N GLN A 239 -17.81 19.20 5.68
CA GLN A 239 -17.22 20.53 5.68
C GLN A 239 -18.26 21.60 5.36
N THR A 240 -19.13 21.34 4.38
CA THR A 240 -20.21 22.25 3.99
C THR A 240 -21.22 22.40 5.12
N GLU A 241 -21.66 21.29 5.71
CA GLU A 241 -22.58 21.29 6.84
C GLU A 241 -22.00 22.06 8.05
N LYS A 242 -20.73 21.80 8.38
CA LYS A 242 -20.03 22.52 9.43
C LYS A 242 -19.96 24.03 9.16
N ALA A 243 -19.71 24.42 7.91
CA ALA A 243 -19.67 25.85 7.53
C ALA A 243 -21.05 26.50 7.71
N VAL A 244 -22.13 25.81 7.28
CA VAL A 244 -23.51 26.28 7.45
C VAL A 244 -23.86 26.41 8.93
N LEU A 245 -23.59 25.37 9.74
CA LEU A 245 -23.85 25.39 11.17
C LEU A 245 -23.06 26.49 11.89
N THR A 246 -21.80 26.66 11.50
CA THR A 246 -20.93 27.72 12.08
C THR A 246 -21.50 29.10 11.72
N TRP A 247 -21.93 29.27 10.48
CA TRP A 247 -22.54 30.53 10.06
C TRP A 247 -23.86 30.83 10.83
N GLN A 248 -24.75 29.83 10.95
CA GLN A 248 -26.00 29.94 11.72
C GLN A 248 -25.74 30.24 13.21
N ALA A 249 -24.71 29.61 13.79
CA ALA A 249 -24.33 29.89 15.19
C ALA A 249 -23.78 31.31 15.43
N GLN A 250 -23.30 31.97 14.37
CA GLN A 250 -22.65 33.29 14.46
C GLN A 250 -23.51 34.44 13.96
N HIS A 251 -24.56 34.18 13.19
CA HIS A 251 -25.38 35.22 12.54
C HIS A 251 -26.85 35.07 12.89
N ASP A 252 -27.56 36.17 12.81
CA ASP A 252 -29.03 36.24 12.90
C ASP A 252 -29.61 35.75 11.57
N SER A 253 -30.52 34.78 11.62
CA SER A 253 -31.07 34.12 10.42
C SER A 253 -31.95 35.04 9.56
N LEU A 254 -32.56 36.10 10.14
CA LEU A 254 -33.40 37.01 9.40
C LEU A 254 -32.58 38.09 8.67
N THR A 255 -31.63 38.71 9.38
CA THR A 255 -30.91 39.90 8.88
C THR A 255 -29.55 39.57 8.28
N GLY A 256 -28.98 38.39 8.55
CA GLY A 256 -27.65 38.01 8.16
C GLY A 256 -26.56 38.80 8.88
N LEU A 257 -26.87 39.59 9.86
CA LEU A 257 -25.91 40.27 10.74
C LEU A 257 -25.34 39.30 11.76
N PRO A 258 -24.14 39.55 12.32
CA PRO A 258 -23.68 38.91 13.55
C PRO A 258 -24.75 38.89 14.63
N ASN A 259 -24.92 37.76 15.30
CA ASN A 259 -25.84 37.63 16.43
C ASN A 259 -25.22 38.14 17.73
N ARG A 260 -26.00 38.13 18.81
CA ARG A 260 -25.59 38.60 20.16
C ARG A 260 -24.28 37.92 20.60
N ALA A 261 -24.18 36.59 20.49
CA ALA A 261 -23.02 35.86 20.93
C ALA A 261 -21.73 36.25 20.16
N THR A 262 -21.85 36.49 18.86
CA THR A 262 -20.73 36.97 18.04
C THR A 262 -20.35 38.40 18.39
N PHE A 263 -21.34 39.29 18.63
CA PHE A 263 -21.06 40.65 19.04
C PHE A 263 -20.33 40.71 20.37
N GLU A 264 -20.81 40.00 21.40
CA GLU A 264 -20.18 39.95 22.73
C GLU A 264 -18.74 39.40 22.66
N ARG A 265 -18.47 38.40 21.82
CA ARG A 265 -17.14 37.88 21.59
C ARG A 265 -16.20 38.89 20.94
N VAL A 266 -16.69 39.63 19.92
CA VAL A 266 -15.89 40.67 19.24
C VAL A 266 -15.65 41.84 20.21
N LEU A 267 -16.66 42.25 20.94
CA LEU A 267 -16.55 43.30 21.98
C LEU A 267 -15.50 42.90 23.03
N SER A 268 -15.57 41.70 23.56
CA SER A 268 -14.55 41.18 24.51
C SER A 268 -13.14 41.21 23.93
N THR A 269 -13.00 40.89 22.65
CA THR A 269 -11.67 40.96 22.00
C THR A 269 -11.15 42.37 21.93
N VAL A 270 -11.96 43.34 21.54
CA VAL A 270 -11.60 44.77 21.51
C VAL A 270 -11.30 45.31 22.89
N MET A 271 -12.07 44.94 23.92
CA MET A 271 -11.85 45.38 25.27
C MET A 271 -10.61 44.79 25.97
N ASN A 272 -10.15 43.64 25.47
CA ASN A 272 -8.90 43.01 25.94
C ASN A 272 -7.64 43.59 25.24
N ASP A 273 -7.79 44.27 24.11
CA ASP A 273 -6.70 44.95 23.42
C ASP A 273 -6.46 46.34 24.08
N LYS A 274 -5.23 46.59 24.56
CA LYS A 274 -4.88 47.81 25.29
C LYS A 274 -5.04 49.09 24.46
N PHE A 275 -4.83 49.03 23.17
CA PHE A 275 -4.94 50.19 22.28
C PHE A 275 -6.37 50.45 21.85
N MET A 276 -7.12 49.41 21.46
CA MET A 276 -8.50 49.49 21.00
C MET A 276 -9.45 49.86 22.15
N ARG A 277 -9.19 49.40 23.36
CA ARG A 277 -9.98 49.66 24.55
C ARG A 277 -10.16 51.13 24.87
N GLU A 278 -9.15 51.98 24.63
CA GLU A 278 -9.17 53.40 24.96
C GLU A 278 -9.95 54.25 23.97
N SER A 279 -10.30 53.70 22.81
CA SER A 279 -10.90 54.44 21.73
C SER A 279 -12.07 53.70 21.07
N ALA A 280 -12.76 52.84 21.81
CA ALA A 280 -13.93 52.14 21.29
C ALA A 280 -15.24 52.81 21.73
N ALA A 281 -16.26 52.73 20.88
CA ALA A 281 -17.61 53.17 21.18
C ALA A 281 -18.63 52.08 20.82
N ILE A 282 -19.70 51.99 21.61
CA ILE A 282 -20.85 51.16 21.32
C ILE A 282 -22.06 52.06 21.04
N LEU A 283 -22.83 51.76 19.99
CA LEU A 283 -24.14 52.27 19.75
C LEU A 283 -25.12 51.11 19.97
N PHE A 284 -26.00 51.20 20.95
CA PHE A 284 -27.14 50.32 21.18
C PHE A 284 -28.36 50.92 20.53
N ILE A 285 -29.06 50.20 19.71
CA ILE A 285 -30.08 50.69 18.80
C ILE A 285 -31.35 49.85 18.96
N ASP A 286 -32.49 50.49 19.08
CA ASP A 286 -33.79 49.87 19.17
C ASP A 286 -34.76 50.53 18.14
N SER A 287 -35.57 49.70 17.49
CA SER A 287 -36.57 50.25 16.54
C SER A 287 -37.85 50.60 17.26
N ASN A 288 -38.28 51.84 17.09
CA ASN A 288 -39.51 52.31 17.72
C ASN A 288 -40.75 51.77 17.02
N ARG A 289 -41.71 51.23 17.82
CA ARG A 289 -43.03 50.78 17.36
C ARG A 289 -43.03 49.58 16.40
N LEU A 290 -42.02 48.71 16.40
CA LEU A 290 -42.03 47.50 15.57
C LEU A 290 -43.24 46.60 15.90
N LYS A 291 -43.62 46.51 17.16
CA LYS A 291 -44.84 45.79 17.58
C LYS A 291 -46.08 46.30 16.86
N TYR A 292 -46.27 47.63 16.77
CA TYR A 292 -47.37 48.20 16.02
C TYR A 292 -47.34 47.84 14.53
N VAL A 293 -46.19 47.80 13.94
CA VAL A 293 -46.03 47.33 12.54
C VAL A 293 -46.48 45.90 12.39
N ASN A 294 -46.03 45.01 13.29
CA ASN A 294 -46.44 43.62 13.31
C ASN A 294 -47.95 43.43 13.48
N ASP A 295 -48.54 44.21 14.40
CA ASP A 295 -49.99 44.10 14.72
C ASP A 295 -50.88 44.59 13.56
N ILE A 296 -50.45 45.60 12.78
CA ILE A 296 -51.22 46.16 11.67
C ILE A 296 -50.91 45.52 10.32
N TYR A 297 -49.62 45.28 10.03
CA TYR A 297 -49.18 44.87 8.70
C TYR A 297 -48.71 43.42 8.66
N GLY A 298 -48.73 42.72 9.80
CA GLY A 298 -48.31 41.35 9.94
C GLY A 298 -46.77 41.17 10.12
N HIS A 299 -46.39 40.02 10.63
CA HIS A 299 -44.99 39.72 10.94
C HIS A 299 -44.04 39.82 9.72
N ALA A 300 -44.52 39.49 8.53
CA ALA A 300 -43.71 39.62 7.30
C ALA A 300 -43.33 41.09 7.00
N ALA A 301 -44.17 42.07 7.34
CA ALA A 301 -43.84 43.49 7.22
C ALA A 301 -42.82 43.92 8.26
N GLY A 302 -42.93 43.42 9.50
CA GLY A 302 -41.92 43.65 10.54
C GLY A 302 -40.56 43.05 10.22
N ASP A 303 -40.53 41.84 9.67
CA ASP A 303 -39.31 41.20 9.20
C ASP A 303 -38.66 42.01 8.09
N HIS A 304 -39.45 42.53 7.12
CA HIS A 304 -38.93 43.40 6.06
C HIS A 304 -38.34 44.70 6.62
N VAL A 305 -38.97 45.29 7.64
CA VAL A 305 -38.45 46.47 8.33
C VAL A 305 -37.12 46.17 9.00
N LEU A 306 -37.01 45.05 9.74
CA LEU A 306 -35.75 44.63 10.39
C LEU A 306 -34.61 44.40 9.38
N VAL A 307 -34.89 43.75 8.25
CA VAL A 307 -33.90 43.55 7.17
C VAL A 307 -33.49 44.91 6.58
N THR A 308 -34.41 45.85 6.41
CA THR A 308 -34.11 47.20 5.90
C THR A 308 -33.26 48.01 6.88
N ILE A 309 -33.56 47.94 8.19
CA ILE A 309 -32.75 48.56 9.24
C ILE A 309 -31.33 47.97 9.17
N ALA A 310 -31.19 46.63 9.20
CA ALA A 310 -29.93 45.96 9.16
C ALA A 310 -29.05 46.39 7.95
N ALA A 311 -29.66 46.44 6.75
CA ALA A 311 -29.00 46.89 5.52
C ALA A 311 -28.60 48.39 5.62
N THR A 312 -29.41 49.20 6.25
CA THR A 312 -29.11 50.64 6.45
C THR A 312 -27.96 50.81 7.42
N LEU A 313 -27.96 50.14 8.58
CA LEU A 313 -26.89 50.18 9.53
C LEU A 313 -25.56 49.75 8.89
N LYS A 314 -25.54 48.61 8.18
CA LYS A 314 -24.35 48.08 7.50
C LYS A 314 -23.75 49.04 6.46
N ARG A 315 -24.56 49.84 5.78
CA ARG A 315 -24.14 50.85 4.78
C ARG A 315 -23.57 52.13 5.39
N ARG A 316 -23.87 52.43 6.67
CA ARG A 316 -23.50 53.65 7.36
C ARG A 316 -22.27 53.54 8.24
N VAL A 317 -21.68 52.35 8.32
CA VAL A 317 -20.48 52.06 9.09
C VAL A 317 -19.33 51.61 8.19
N ARG A 318 -18.10 51.67 8.71
CA ARG A 318 -16.89 51.23 8.02
C ARG A 318 -16.77 49.68 8.02
N LYS A 319 -15.93 49.13 7.19
CA LYS A 319 -15.66 47.66 7.16
C LYS A 319 -15.02 47.14 8.46
N THR A 320 -14.35 47.99 9.21
CA THR A 320 -13.74 47.68 10.51
C THR A 320 -14.76 47.63 11.64
N ASP A 321 -15.93 48.25 11.45
CA ASP A 321 -16.97 48.32 12.45
C ASP A 321 -17.84 47.06 12.41
N THR A 322 -18.35 46.65 13.55
CA THR A 322 -19.21 45.46 13.67
C THR A 322 -20.64 45.88 13.94
N VAL A 323 -21.55 45.51 13.04
CA VAL A 323 -23.00 45.65 13.22
C VAL A 323 -23.59 44.29 13.55
N ALA A 324 -24.40 44.21 14.59
CA ALA A 324 -25.04 42.97 15.04
C ALA A 324 -26.52 43.19 15.34
N ARG A 325 -27.32 42.13 15.28
CA ARG A 325 -28.67 42.08 15.84
C ARG A 325 -28.63 41.28 17.13
N LEU A 326 -29.04 41.92 18.24
CA LEU A 326 -28.96 41.30 19.57
C LEU A 326 -30.18 40.44 19.88
N GLY A 327 -31.33 40.75 19.23
CA GLY A 327 -32.57 40.02 19.37
C GLY A 327 -33.78 40.96 19.16
N GLY A 328 -34.92 40.42 18.77
CA GLY A 328 -36.14 41.22 18.55
C GLY A 328 -35.90 42.41 17.61
N ASP A 329 -36.02 43.62 18.15
CA ASP A 329 -35.84 44.91 17.49
C ASP A 329 -34.52 45.63 17.90
N GLU A 330 -33.64 44.93 18.65
CA GLU A 330 -32.38 45.47 19.17
C GLU A 330 -31.20 45.19 18.23
N PHE A 331 -30.41 46.22 17.93
CA PHE A 331 -29.18 46.17 17.18
C PHE A 331 -28.05 46.81 17.98
N ALA A 332 -26.85 46.42 17.69
CA ALA A 332 -25.64 47.07 18.24
C ALA A 332 -24.60 47.32 17.15
N ILE A 333 -23.86 48.41 17.32
CA ILE A 333 -22.69 48.73 16.50
C ILE A 333 -21.50 48.91 17.43
N LEU A 334 -20.43 48.24 17.15
CA LEU A 334 -19.15 48.43 17.78
C LEU A 334 -18.22 49.18 16.80
N LEU A 335 -17.71 50.29 17.27
CA LEU A 335 -16.70 51.13 16.59
C LEU A 335 -15.39 50.99 17.32
N PRO A 336 -14.42 50.16 16.85
CA PRO A 336 -13.18 49.83 17.57
C PRO A 336 -12.20 51.02 17.73
N SER A 337 -12.36 52.05 16.86
CA SER A 337 -11.49 53.22 16.85
C SER A 337 -12.34 54.45 16.57
N ALA A 338 -13.04 54.96 17.60
CA ALA A 338 -13.94 56.11 17.47
C ALA A 338 -13.94 56.93 18.76
N ASN A 339 -13.83 58.21 18.62
CA ASN A 339 -14.09 59.17 19.67
C ASN A 339 -15.59 59.51 19.73
N LEU A 340 -15.96 60.42 20.66
CA LEU A 340 -17.36 60.86 20.82
C LEU A 340 -17.96 61.46 19.54
N GLU A 341 -17.20 62.31 18.86
CA GLU A 341 -17.63 62.98 17.63
C GLU A 341 -17.89 62.01 16.50
N ASP A 342 -17.01 60.98 16.37
CA ASP A 342 -17.18 59.89 15.39
C ASP A 342 -18.46 59.08 15.65
N ALA A 343 -18.69 58.68 16.92
CA ALA A 343 -19.86 57.91 17.32
C ALA A 343 -21.18 58.72 17.12
N GLU A 344 -21.18 60.00 17.49
CA GLU A 344 -22.31 60.88 17.21
C GLU A 344 -22.58 61.08 15.72
N CYS A 345 -21.52 61.21 14.92
CA CYS A 345 -21.64 61.34 13.47
C CYS A 345 -22.29 60.10 12.86
N VAL A 346 -21.87 58.91 13.27
CA VAL A 346 -22.47 57.66 12.85
C VAL A 346 -23.96 57.59 13.25
N ALA A 347 -24.32 57.94 14.50
CA ALA A 347 -25.68 57.93 14.98
C ALA A 347 -26.58 58.93 14.19
N LYS A 348 -26.11 60.16 13.96
CA LYS A 348 -26.79 61.17 13.14
C LYS A 348 -27.05 60.69 11.71
N ASN A 349 -26.03 60.09 11.07
CA ASN A 349 -26.12 59.57 9.72
C ASN A 349 -27.10 58.39 9.61
N ILE A 350 -27.21 57.55 10.65
CA ILE A 350 -28.19 56.46 10.74
C ILE A 350 -29.61 57.05 10.87
N ILE A 351 -29.85 57.93 11.82
CA ILE A 351 -31.14 58.55 12.02
C ILE A 351 -31.61 59.24 10.72
N HIS A 352 -30.79 60.07 10.12
CA HIS A 352 -31.12 60.74 8.84
C HIS A 352 -31.43 59.75 7.70
N ALA A 353 -30.71 58.60 7.65
CA ALA A 353 -30.99 57.58 6.64
C ALA A 353 -32.35 56.89 6.87
N MET A 354 -32.82 56.84 8.08
CA MET A 354 -34.13 56.26 8.45
C MET A 354 -35.31 57.24 8.31
N ASP A 355 -35.07 58.53 8.01
CA ASP A 355 -36.14 59.49 7.66
C ASP A 355 -36.82 59.12 6.35
N ALA A 356 -36.14 58.41 5.47
CA ALA A 356 -36.71 57.90 4.24
C ALA A 356 -37.77 56.80 4.52
N PRO A 357 -38.96 56.87 3.95
CA PRO A 357 -39.97 55.84 4.15
C PRO A 357 -39.53 54.49 3.61
N ILE A 358 -39.76 53.43 4.38
CA ILE A 358 -39.47 52.03 3.99
C ILE A 358 -40.63 51.53 3.12
N PRO A 359 -40.41 51.15 1.86
CA PRO A 359 -41.44 50.54 1.02
C PRO A 359 -41.75 49.12 1.51
N LEU A 360 -43.01 48.84 1.81
CA LEU A 360 -43.49 47.52 2.18
C LEU A 360 -43.86 46.68 0.92
N PRO A 361 -43.86 45.35 0.99
CA PRO A 361 -44.23 44.49 -0.15
C PRO A 361 -45.64 44.70 -0.70
N ASN A 362 -46.54 45.29 0.10
CA ASN A 362 -47.92 45.63 -0.29
C ASN A 362 -48.06 47.00 -0.99
N GLY A 363 -46.92 47.66 -1.30
CA GLY A 363 -46.89 48.99 -1.95
C GLY A 363 -47.07 50.17 -1.00
N GLN A 364 -47.30 49.97 0.28
CA GLN A 364 -47.40 51.03 1.28
C GLN A 364 -46.01 51.49 1.72
N HIS A 365 -45.91 52.71 2.26
CA HIS A 365 -44.67 53.28 2.77
C HIS A 365 -44.77 53.51 4.26
N LEU A 366 -43.81 53.00 5.03
CA LEU A 366 -43.81 53.12 6.46
C LEU A 366 -42.61 53.95 6.94
N ARG A 367 -42.81 54.82 7.90
CA ARG A 367 -41.72 55.55 8.60
C ARG A 367 -41.46 54.87 9.94
N ILE A 368 -40.21 54.49 10.15
CA ILE A 368 -39.72 53.92 11.41
C ILE A 368 -38.64 54.84 11.96
N THR A 369 -38.75 55.16 13.25
CA THR A 369 -37.70 55.87 13.98
C THR A 369 -36.87 54.93 14.80
N LEU A 370 -35.64 55.28 15.05
CA LEU A 370 -34.73 54.53 15.91
C LEU A 370 -34.43 55.30 17.19
N SER A 371 -34.15 54.58 18.25
CA SER A 371 -33.57 55.09 19.48
C SER A 371 -32.13 54.55 19.61
N ILE A 372 -31.14 55.45 19.73
CA ILE A 372 -29.74 55.11 19.74
C ILE A 372 -29.10 55.59 21.05
N GLY A 373 -28.56 54.67 21.84
CA GLY A 373 -27.73 54.98 23.01
C GLY A 373 -26.26 54.82 22.68
N ILE A 374 -25.43 55.78 23.04
CA ILE A 374 -23.99 55.78 22.78
C ILE A 374 -23.26 55.68 24.10
N ALA A 375 -22.30 54.76 24.22
CA ALA A 375 -21.35 54.68 25.32
C ALA A 375 -19.93 54.60 24.77
N LEU A 376 -19.00 55.28 25.46
CA LEU A 376 -17.58 55.29 25.13
C LEU A 376 -16.84 54.37 26.09
N SER A 377 -15.93 53.57 25.56
CA SER A 377 -15.07 52.76 26.40
C SER A 377 -14.07 53.62 27.19
N ASN A 378 -13.68 53.12 28.33
CA ASN A 378 -12.60 53.64 29.14
C ASN A 378 -11.80 52.48 29.79
N ARG A 379 -10.75 52.80 30.55
CA ARG A 379 -9.89 51.81 31.20
C ARG A 379 -10.57 50.98 32.28
N GLU A 380 -11.67 51.45 32.83
CA GLU A 380 -12.32 50.86 34.01
C GLU A 380 -13.51 49.96 33.66
N LEU A 381 -14.16 50.23 32.56
CA LEU A 381 -15.36 49.48 32.14
C LEU A 381 -15.01 48.09 31.60
N THR A 382 -15.83 47.13 32.01
CA THR A 382 -15.84 45.81 31.35
C THR A 382 -16.72 45.86 30.04
N ALA A 383 -16.61 44.85 29.20
CA ALA A 383 -17.43 44.72 27.99
C ALA A 383 -18.94 44.76 28.34
N GLU A 384 -19.34 44.04 29.37
CA GLU A 384 -20.74 43.99 29.83
C GLU A 384 -21.20 45.36 30.37
N GLN A 385 -20.38 46.05 31.14
CA GLN A 385 -20.72 47.39 31.66
C GLN A 385 -20.85 48.40 30.51
N LEU A 386 -19.97 48.38 29.53
CA LEU A 386 -20.01 49.27 28.38
C LEU A 386 -21.30 49.05 27.56
N LEU A 387 -21.68 47.79 27.36
CA LEU A 387 -22.94 47.45 26.67
C LEU A 387 -24.17 47.92 27.48
N SER A 388 -24.17 47.73 28.80
CA SER A 388 -25.22 48.16 29.71
C SER A 388 -25.38 49.69 29.75
N GLU A 389 -24.27 50.44 29.69
CA GLU A 389 -24.29 51.91 29.63
C GLU A 389 -24.91 52.39 28.29
N ALA A 390 -24.59 51.74 27.16
CA ALA A 390 -25.20 52.06 25.88
C ALA A 390 -26.70 51.78 25.87
N ASP A 391 -27.12 50.60 26.42
CA ASP A 391 -28.53 50.25 26.57
C ASP A 391 -29.29 51.26 27.45
N ALA A 392 -28.74 51.66 28.63
CA ALA A 392 -29.36 52.67 29.49
C ALA A 392 -29.51 54.03 28.76
N ALA A 393 -28.55 54.42 27.95
CA ALA A 393 -28.64 55.64 27.13
C ALA A 393 -29.74 55.53 26.07
N MET A 394 -29.84 54.38 25.43
CA MET A 394 -30.92 54.08 24.43
C MET A 394 -32.28 54.13 25.09
N TYR A 395 -32.44 53.49 26.26
CA TYR A 395 -33.71 53.51 26.98
C TYR A 395 -34.16 54.93 27.34
N HIS A 396 -33.23 55.80 27.76
CA HIS A 396 -33.49 57.20 28.08
C HIS A 396 -34.02 57.95 26.85
N ILE A 397 -33.45 57.79 25.67
CA ILE A 397 -33.94 58.51 24.47
C ILE A 397 -35.24 57.90 23.90
N LYS A 398 -35.44 56.58 24.09
CA LYS A 398 -36.69 55.90 23.69
C LYS A 398 -37.90 56.46 24.37
N GLN A 399 -37.80 56.83 25.67
CA GLN A 399 -38.87 57.50 26.44
C GLN A 399 -39.16 58.89 25.91
N ARG A 400 -38.25 59.56 25.22
CA ARG A 400 -38.40 60.90 24.64
C ARG A 400 -38.88 60.90 23.19
N GLY A 401 -39.16 59.74 22.62
CA GLY A 401 -39.76 59.64 21.27
C GLY A 401 -38.75 59.30 20.18
N GLY A 402 -37.51 58.96 20.50
CA GLY A 402 -36.46 58.53 19.55
C GLY A 402 -35.37 59.57 19.32
N GLY A 403 -34.37 59.22 18.55
CA GLY A 403 -33.17 60.01 18.32
C GLY A 403 -31.93 59.33 18.90
N TRP A 404 -30.98 60.08 19.37
CA TRP A 404 -29.76 59.54 19.97
C TRP A 404 -29.41 60.23 21.27
N HIS A 405 -28.73 59.51 22.18
CA HIS A 405 -28.29 60.04 23.47
C HIS A 405 -26.94 59.42 23.86
N VAL A 406 -26.02 60.26 24.42
CA VAL A 406 -24.72 59.81 24.90
C VAL A 406 -24.79 59.65 26.42
N ARG A 407 -24.36 58.51 26.92
CA ARG A 407 -24.10 58.33 28.35
C ARG A 407 -22.84 59.13 28.75
N LYS A 408 -22.99 60.22 29.47
CA LYS A 408 -21.84 60.91 30.09
C LYS A 408 -21.38 60.04 31.23
N SER A 409 -20.19 59.49 31.13
CA SER A 409 -19.53 58.85 32.28
C SER A 409 -19.42 59.82 33.39
N THR A 410 -20.14 59.60 34.48
CA THR A 410 -19.95 60.38 35.73
C THR A 410 -18.65 59.85 36.32
N VAL A 411 -17.55 60.57 36.03
CA VAL A 411 -16.30 60.42 36.80
C VAL A 411 -16.62 60.92 38.21
N TRP A 412 -16.63 60.00 39.16
CA TRP A 412 -16.60 60.34 40.60
C TRP A 412 -15.14 60.49 41.03
#